data_421f2082ed115707b8e498b7d0d0b52d
#
_entry.id   421f2082ed115707b8e498b7d0d0b52d
#
_cell.length_a   1.000
_cell.length_b   1.000
_cell.length_c   1.000
_cell.angle_alpha   90.00
_cell.angle_beta   90.00
_cell.angle_gamma   90.00
#
_symmetry.space_group_name_H-M   'P 1'
#
loop_
_entity.id
_entity.type
_entity.pdbx_description
1 polymer ?
#
loop_
_entity_poly.entity_id
_entity_poly.type
_entity_poly.pdbx_seq_one_letter_code
_entity_poly.pdbx_strand_id
1 'polypeptide(L)'
;QVLLVPRGDITKLEDVITKPGTWVVSIVSAGNVLRGERRVVAFPDVRPNRQVVRQGEQMATTVLEAEERSPQEVQSRLNLLLAATFTRAQRQGALADGLQYDLNNFNRLGNQLRDRPAGQTVRLEAVSLRDSDIADPLVIELRWLQAPGSAPAGRSQP
;
A
#
# COMPACT_ATOMS: atom_id res chain seq x y z
N GLN A 1 -19.06 10.12 22.16
CA GLN A 1 -19.15 8.68 21.90
C GLN A 1 -18.27 7.97 22.92
N VAL A 2 -18.78 6.92 23.60
CA VAL A 2 -18.08 6.16 24.62
C VAL A 2 -17.87 4.74 24.13
N LEU A 3 -16.63 4.26 24.21
CA LEU A 3 -16.31 2.86 23.93
C LEU A 3 -16.47 2.04 25.22
N LEU A 4 -17.19 0.94 25.11
CA LEU A 4 -17.37 -0.02 26.21
C LEU A 4 -16.57 -1.28 25.87
N VAL A 5 -15.52 -1.54 26.64
CA VAL A 5 -14.70 -2.76 26.51
C VAL A 5 -14.97 -3.63 27.74
N PRO A 6 -15.33 -4.92 27.56
CA PRO A 6 -15.53 -5.84 28.66
C PRO A 6 -14.27 -5.99 29.53
N ARG A 7 -14.41 -6.01 30.85
CA ARG A 7 -13.25 -6.13 31.78
C ARG A 7 -12.41 -7.40 31.51
N GLY A 8 -13.06 -8.51 31.18
CA GLY A 8 -12.35 -9.75 30.87
C GLY A 8 -11.46 -9.65 29.64
N ASP A 9 -11.82 -8.80 28.67
CA ASP A 9 -11.01 -8.59 27.48
C ASP A 9 -9.83 -7.65 27.77
N ILE A 10 -10.00 -6.70 28.69
CA ILE A 10 -8.89 -5.86 29.19
C ILE A 10 -7.85 -6.73 29.90
N THR A 11 -8.28 -7.63 30.79
CA THR A 11 -7.36 -8.54 31.48
C THR A 11 -6.60 -9.44 30.52
N LYS A 12 -7.27 -9.99 29.51
CA LYS A 12 -6.59 -10.77 28.44
C LYS A 12 -5.58 -9.94 27.66
N LEU A 13 -5.92 -8.68 27.37
CA LEU A 13 -5.01 -7.75 26.71
C LEU A 13 -3.75 -7.52 27.56
N GLU A 14 -3.92 -7.23 28.85
CA GLU A 14 -2.81 -7.04 29.80
C GLU A 14 -1.90 -8.27 29.84
N ASP A 15 -2.47 -9.47 29.93
CA ASP A 15 -1.72 -10.73 29.94
C ASP A 15 -0.89 -10.95 28.65
N VAL A 16 -1.35 -10.43 27.52
CA VAL A 16 -0.63 -10.58 26.24
C VAL A 16 0.47 -9.55 26.11
N ILE A 17 0.17 -8.27 26.36
CA ILE A 17 1.13 -7.17 26.11
C ILE A 17 2.27 -7.14 27.13
N THR A 18 2.13 -7.81 28.28
CA THR A 18 3.22 -8.01 29.26
C THR A 18 4.26 -9.04 28.82
N LYS A 19 3.94 -9.88 27.83
CA LYS A 19 4.90 -10.83 27.26
C LYS A 19 5.96 -10.10 26.44
N PRO A 20 7.20 -10.63 26.37
CA PRO A 20 8.25 -10.04 25.56
C PRO A 20 7.83 -9.94 24.09
N GLY A 21 8.14 -8.81 23.44
CA GLY A 21 7.84 -8.56 22.03
C GLY A 21 7.16 -7.22 21.82
N THR A 22 6.93 -6.90 20.55
CA THR A 22 6.17 -5.72 20.13
C THR A 22 4.78 -6.17 19.68
N TRP A 23 3.76 -5.48 20.15
CA TRP A 23 2.37 -5.85 19.91
C TRP A 23 1.62 -4.73 19.21
N VAL A 24 0.72 -5.10 18.31
CA VAL A 24 -0.27 -4.19 17.72
C VAL A 24 -1.59 -4.45 18.40
N VAL A 25 -2.19 -3.40 18.94
CA VAL A 25 -3.51 -3.43 19.56
C VAL A 25 -4.48 -2.64 18.73
N SER A 26 -5.50 -3.29 18.21
CA SER A 26 -6.60 -2.67 17.48
C SER A 26 -7.87 -2.74 18.30
N ILE A 27 -8.61 -1.64 18.37
CA ILE A 27 -9.93 -1.63 19.03
C ILE A 27 -11.00 -1.79 17.94
N VAL A 28 -11.69 -2.91 17.98
CA VAL A 28 -12.66 -3.30 16.95
C VAL A 28 -14.08 -3.21 17.52
N SER A 29 -14.99 -2.58 16.78
CA SER A 29 -16.41 -2.55 17.15
C SER A 29 -17.01 -3.95 17.09
N ALA A 30 -17.77 -4.34 18.10
CA ALA A 30 -18.48 -5.61 18.17
C ALA A 30 -19.67 -5.72 17.19
N GLY A 31 -20.06 -4.63 16.57
CA GLY A 31 -21.17 -4.58 15.61
C GLY A 31 -21.19 -3.30 14.81
N ASN A 32 -22.15 -3.19 13.89
CA ASN A 32 -22.38 -1.97 13.14
C ASN A 32 -22.80 -0.84 14.06
N VAL A 33 -22.13 0.29 13.98
CA VAL A 33 -22.43 1.50 14.74
C VAL A 33 -23.39 2.37 13.94
N LEU A 34 -24.57 2.62 14.47
CA LEU A 34 -25.55 3.50 13.86
C LEU A 34 -25.20 4.98 14.14
N ARG A 35 -25.61 5.85 13.21
CA ARG A 35 -25.44 7.29 13.39
C ARG A 35 -26.22 7.78 14.62
N GLY A 36 -25.49 8.38 15.59
CA GLY A 36 -26.08 8.89 16.81
C GLY A 36 -25.95 7.98 18.01
N GLU A 37 -25.43 6.77 17.87
CA GLU A 37 -25.12 5.91 19.02
C GLU A 37 -24.05 6.56 19.90
N ARG A 38 -24.38 6.63 21.20
CA ARG A 38 -23.47 7.21 22.20
C ARG A 38 -22.53 6.19 22.83
N ARG A 39 -22.88 4.90 22.79
CA ARG A 39 -22.14 3.79 23.37
C ARG A 39 -21.87 2.76 22.30
N VAL A 40 -20.62 2.36 22.15
CA VAL A 40 -20.19 1.35 21.20
C VAL A 40 -19.47 0.26 21.98
N VAL A 41 -19.96 -0.97 21.88
CA VAL A 41 -19.24 -2.12 22.41
C VAL A 41 -18.08 -2.45 21.49
N ALA A 42 -16.90 -2.57 22.06
CA ALA A 42 -15.68 -2.85 21.32
C ALA A 42 -14.85 -3.89 22.08
N PHE A 43 -13.98 -4.56 21.35
CA PHE A 43 -13.02 -5.51 21.93
C PHE A 43 -11.62 -5.24 21.37
N PRO A 44 -10.56 -5.50 22.15
CA PRO A 44 -9.20 -5.41 21.67
C PRO A 44 -8.85 -6.65 20.83
N ASP A 45 -8.29 -6.42 19.64
CA ASP A 45 -7.61 -7.43 18.83
C ASP A 45 -6.10 -7.21 18.97
N VAL A 46 -5.38 -8.20 19.44
CA VAL A 46 -3.95 -8.10 19.76
C VAL A 46 -3.17 -9.05 18.88
N ARG A 47 -2.19 -8.51 18.17
CA ARG A 47 -1.32 -9.28 17.27
C ARG A 47 0.14 -8.95 17.52
N PRO A 48 1.06 -9.93 17.37
CA PRO A 48 2.49 -9.60 17.36
C PRO A 48 2.81 -8.69 16.20
N ASN A 49 3.53 -7.59 16.46
CA ASN A 49 4.03 -6.73 15.38
C ASN A 49 5.17 -7.46 14.66
N ARG A 50 4.98 -7.75 13.39
CA ARG A 50 5.94 -8.45 12.57
C ARG A 50 6.07 -7.78 11.22
N GLN A 51 7.22 -7.94 10.61
CA GLN A 51 7.46 -7.47 9.25
C GLN A 51 6.53 -8.18 8.26
N VAL A 52 5.85 -7.42 7.44
CA VAL A 52 4.90 -7.89 6.42
C VAL A 52 5.31 -7.52 5.00
N VAL A 53 6.10 -6.47 4.85
CA VAL A 53 6.64 -6.04 3.56
C VAL A 53 8.12 -5.73 3.71
N ARG A 54 8.94 -6.08 2.72
CA ARG A 54 10.37 -5.80 2.68
C ARG A 54 10.67 -4.62 1.76
N GLN A 55 11.72 -3.88 2.09
CA GLN A 55 12.28 -2.88 1.17
C GLN A 55 12.65 -3.52 -0.16
N GLY A 56 12.27 -2.86 -1.26
CA GLY A 56 12.51 -3.36 -2.62
C GLY A 56 11.53 -4.43 -3.09
N GLU A 57 10.58 -4.85 -2.24
CA GLU A 57 9.58 -5.85 -2.63
C GLU A 57 8.66 -5.28 -3.72
N GLN A 58 8.53 -6.02 -4.83
CA GLN A 58 7.57 -5.72 -5.88
C GLN A 58 6.16 -6.07 -5.41
N MET A 59 5.35 -5.05 -5.14
CA MET A 59 4.01 -5.21 -4.57
C MET A 59 2.95 -5.54 -5.61
N ALA A 60 3.00 -4.92 -6.78
CA ALA A 60 2.09 -5.18 -7.88
C ALA A 60 2.72 -4.79 -9.21
N THR A 61 2.16 -5.31 -10.29
CA THR A 61 2.51 -4.92 -11.67
C THR A 61 1.26 -4.74 -12.50
N THR A 62 1.35 -3.89 -13.51
CA THR A 62 0.32 -3.74 -14.53
C THR A 62 0.95 -3.44 -15.88
N VAL A 63 0.18 -3.60 -16.94
CA VAL A 63 0.59 -3.26 -18.29
C VAL A 63 -0.28 -2.09 -18.76
N LEU A 64 0.34 -1.11 -19.38
CA LEU A 64 -0.31 -0.01 -20.10
C LEU A 64 -0.12 -0.28 -21.58
N GLU A 65 -1.21 -0.58 -22.28
CA GLU A 65 -1.17 -0.93 -23.70
C GLU A 65 -0.84 0.28 -24.57
N ALA A 66 -0.39 0.02 -25.79
CA ALA A 66 0.09 1.06 -26.71
C ALA A 66 -0.98 2.13 -27.00
N GLU A 67 -2.24 1.74 -27.06
CA GLU A 67 -3.40 2.58 -27.34
C GLU A 67 -3.84 3.43 -26.15
N GLU A 68 -3.56 3.00 -24.92
CA GLU A 68 -3.94 3.68 -23.68
C GLU A 68 -3.09 4.93 -23.43
N ARG A 69 -3.39 6.04 -24.07
CA ARG A 69 -2.61 7.28 -24.05
C ARG A 69 -3.33 8.49 -23.49
N SER A 70 -4.64 8.42 -23.36
CA SER A 70 -5.40 9.54 -22.78
C SER A 70 -5.04 9.75 -21.31
N PRO A 71 -5.15 10.97 -20.77
CA PRO A 71 -4.92 11.23 -19.36
C PRO A 71 -5.75 10.32 -18.45
N GLN A 72 -7.00 10.04 -18.83
CA GLN A 72 -7.92 9.21 -18.07
C GLN A 72 -7.46 7.74 -18.04
N GLU A 73 -7.03 7.18 -19.15
CA GLU A 73 -6.55 5.80 -19.24
C GLU A 73 -5.28 5.61 -18.41
N VAL A 74 -4.31 6.51 -18.55
CA VAL A 74 -3.07 6.48 -17.78
C VAL A 74 -3.37 6.60 -16.28
N GLN A 75 -4.22 7.56 -15.88
CA GLN A 75 -4.62 7.74 -14.49
C GLN A 75 -5.33 6.51 -13.94
N SER A 76 -6.26 5.94 -14.70
CA SER A 76 -6.98 4.73 -14.33
C SER A 76 -6.03 3.56 -14.10
N ARG A 77 -5.04 3.39 -14.98
CA ARG A 77 -4.05 2.32 -14.86
C ARG A 77 -3.15 2.48 -13.63
N LEU A 78 -2.71 3.71 -13.34
CA LEU A 78 -1.94 4.01 -12.13
C LEU A 78 -2.75 3.76 -10.85
N ASN A 79 -4.02 4.18 -10.85
CA ASN A 79 -4.92 3.93 -9.71
C ASN A 79 -5.16 2.43 -9.50
N LEU A 80 -5.32 1.66 -10.57
CA LEU A 80 -5.45 0.20 -10.49
C LEU A 80 -4.20 -0.44 -9.87
N LEU A 81 -3.01 0.04 -10.25
CA LEU A 81 -1.75 -0.43 -9.69
C LEU A 81 -1.65 -0.13 -8.19
N LEU A 82 -2.07 1.08 -7.75
CA LEU A 82 -2.14 1.44 -6.33
C LEU A 82 -3.13 0.54 -5.57
N ALA A 83 -4.32 0.32 -6.12
CA ALA A 83 -5.34 -0.54 -5.50
C ALA A 83 -4.85 -1.99 -5.35
N ALA A 84 -4.21 -2.54 -6.38
CA ALA A 84 -3.62 -3.88 -6.33
C ALA A 84 -2.51 -3.98 -5.29
N THR A 85 -1.67 -2.96 -5.18
CA THR A 85 -0.60 -2.84 -4.18
C THR A 85 -1.17 -2.86 -2.76
N PHE A 86 -2.19 -2.06 -2.51
CA PHE A 86 -2.85 -1.99 -1.21
C PHE A 86 -3.51 -3.32 -0.83
N THR A 87 -4.23 -3.93 -1.77
CA THR A 87 -4.87 -5.24 -1.56
C THR A 87 -3.84 -6.32 -1.23
N ARG A 88 -2.69 -6.32 -1.89
CA ARG A 88 -1.60 -7.26 -1.59
C ARG A 88 -1.05 -7.05 -0.19
N ALA A 89 -0.78 -5.80 0.20
CA ALA A 89 -0.30 -5.48 1.54
C ALA A 89 -1.27 -5.96 2.63
N GLN A 90 -2.57 -5.73 2.45
CA GLN A 90 -3.60 -6.22 3.37
C GLN A 90 -3.61 -7.76 3.47
N ARG A 91 -3.44 -8.47 2.35
CA ARG A 91 -3.33 -9.93 2.35
C ARG A 91 -2.07 -10.43 3.06
N GLN A 92 -0.99 -9.66 3.06
CA GLN A 92 0.22 -9.95 3.83
C GLN A 92 0.06 -9.64 5.33
N GLY A 93 -1.01 -8.97 5.71
CA GLY A 93 -1.37 -8.67 7.08
C GLY A 93 -1.16 -7.21 7.50
N ALA A 94 -0.83 -6.30 6.57
CA ALA A 94 -0.74 -4.88 6.87
C ALA A 94 -2.10 -4.33 7.33
N LEU A 95 -2.08 -3.56 8.42
CA LEU A 95 -3.24 -2.86 8.97
C LEU A 95 -3.27 -1.37 8.58
N ALA A 96 -2.36 -0.95 7.68
CA ALA A 96 -2.32 0.42 7.19
C ALA A 96 -3.63 0.81 6.50
N ASP A 97 -4.08 2.04 6.72
CA ASP A 97 -5.31 2.58 6.15
C ASP A 97 -5.13 3.04 4.68
N GLY A 98 -3.91 3.03 4.18
CA GLY A 98 -3.58 3.46 2.82
C GLY A 98 -2.11 3.34 2.48
N LEU A 99 -1.78 3.83 1.28
CA LEU A 99 -0.42 3.88 0.76
C LEU A 99 0.13 5.30 0.86
N GLN A 100 1.41 5.42 1.19
CA GLN A 100 2.16 6.66 1.08
C GLN A 100 3.03 6.62 -0.17
N TYR A 101 2.94 7.62 -1.01
CA TYR A 101 3.75 7.78 -2.20
C TYR A 101 3.97 9.26 -2.53
N ASP A 102 5.03 9.55 -3.27
CA ASP A 102 5.33 10.90 -3.70
C ASP A 102 4.42 11.32 -4.88
N LEU A 103 3.57 12.32 -4.63
CA LEU A 103 2.66 12.88 -5.65
C LEU A 103 3.42 13.50 -6.83
N ASN A 104 4.60 14.07 -6.62
CA ASN A 104 5.41 14.64 -7.69
C ASN A 104 5.93 13.52 -8.59
N ASN A 105 6.39 12.42 -8.00
CA ASN A 105 6.79 11.22 -8.76
C ASN A 105 5.60 10.65 -9.53
N PHE A 106 4.45 10.50 -8.90
CA PHE A 106 3.21 10.02 -9.51
C PHE A 106 2.82 10.87 -10.74
N ASN A 107 2.78 12.19 -10.60
CA ASN A 107 2.43 13.11 -11.68
C ASN A 107 3.47 13.09 -12.81
N ARG A 108 4.76 13.05 -12.47
CA ARG A 108 5.85 12.95 -13.44
C ARG A 108 5.76 11.67 -14.25
N LEU A 109 5.53 10.54 -13.59
CA LEU A 109 5.33 9.25 -14.24
C LEU A 109 4.12 9.29 -15.17
N GLY A 110 2.99 9.84 -14.72
CA GLY A 110 1.80 10.00 -15.55
C GLY A 110 2.06 10.81 -16.82
N ASN A 111 2.82 11.90 -16.73
CA ASN A 111 3.23 12.70 -17.89
C ASN A 111 4.12 11.90 -18.85
N GLN A 112 5.16 11.25 -18.33
CA GLN A 112 6.07 10.41 -19.13
C GLN A 112 5.32 9.29 -19.86
N LEU A 113 4.34 8.67 -19.22
CA LEU A 113 3.53 7.62 -19.84
C LEU A 113 2.66 8.12 -20.99
N ARG A 114 2.13 9.35 -20.90
CA ARG A 114 1.38 9.98 -21.98
C ARG A 114 2.28 10.36 -23.17
N ASP A 115 3.46 10.86 -22.86
CA ASP A 115 4.42 11.36 -23.84
C ASP A 115 5.30 10.25 -24.45
N ARG A 116 5.09 8.99 -24.05
CA ARG A 116 5.84 7.85 -24.57
C ARG A 116 5.69 7.68 -26.08
N PRO A 117 6.64 7.04 -26.77
CA PRO A 117 6.55 6.76 -28.20
C PRO A 117 5.25 6.04 -28.59
N ALA A 118 4.72 6.34 -29.78
CA ALA A 118 3.53 5.66 -30.29
C ALA A 118 3.82 4.16 -30.49
N GLY A 119 2.81 3.32 -30.23
CA GLY A 119 2.94 1.86 -30.37
C GLY A 119 3.70 1.18 -29.23
N GLN A 120 4.12 1.92 -28.20
CA GLN A 120 4.86 1.35 -27.09
C GLN A 120 3.93 0.89 -25.96
N THR A 121 3.88 -0.42 -25.72
CA THR A 121 3.33 -1.03 -24.50
C THR A 121 4.37 -0.96 -23.38
N VAL A 122 3.97 -0.61 -22.17
CA VAL A 122 4.88 -0.49 -21.04
C VAL A 122 4.39 -1.30 -19.86
N ARG A 123 5.34 -1.83 -19.09
CA ARG A 123 5.07 -2.49 -17.82
C ARG A 123 5.38 -1.54 -16.67
N LEU A 124 4.43 -1.45 -15.74
CA LEU A 124 4.54 -0.64 -14.54
C LEU A 124 4.62 -1.55 -13.32
N GLU A 125 5.34 -1.12 -12.32
CA GLU A 125 5.40 -1.80 -11.02
C GLU A 125 5.27 -0.81 -9.87
N ALA A 126 4.78 -1.32 -8.75
CA ALA A 126 4.84 -0.66 -7.46
C ALA A 126 5.84 -1.42 -6.57
N VAL A 127 6.77 -0.69 -5.97
CA VAL A 127 7.84 -1.25 -5.15
C VAL A 127 7.84 -0.59 -3.78
N SER A 128 8.01 -1.38 -2.71
CA SER A 128 8.16 -0.83 -1.37
C SER A 128 9.51 -0.14 -1.20
N LEU A 129 9.49 1.09 -0.65
CA LEU A 129 10.71 1.88 -0.41
C LEU A 129 11.40 1.53 0.92
N ARG A 130 10.71 0.84 1.83
CA ARG A 130 11.26 0.43 3.13
C ARG A 130 10.61 -0.84 3.63
N ASP A 131 11.23 -1.44 4.65
CA ASP A 131 10.57 -2.47 5.45
C ASP A 131 9.35 -1.88 6.16
N SER A 132 8.30 -2.66 6.27
CA SER A 132 7.09 -2.27 7.00
C SER A 132 6.57 -3.43 7.83
N ASP A 133 6.30 -3.15 9.08
CA ASP A 133 5.61 -4.04 10.01
C ASP A 133 4.08 -3.90 9.85
N ILE A 134 3.33 -4.71 10.57
CA ILE A 134 1.86 -4.78 10.47
C ILE A 134 1.20 -3.40 10.60
N ALA A 135 1.66 -2.57 11.56
CA ALA A 135 1.06 -1.27 11.86
C ALA A 135 1.71 -0.10 11.12
N ASP A 136 2.80 -0.35 10.38
CA ASP A 136 3.51 0.73 9.69
C ASP A 136 2.78 1.21 8.44
N PRO A 137 2.88 2.48 8.12
CA PRO A 137 2.44 2.97 6.82
C PRO A 137 3.30 2.37 5.71
N LEU A 138 2.65 1.91 4.65
CA LEU A 138 3.32 1.35 3.48
C LEU A 138 3.77 2.48 2.54
N VAL A 139 5.09 2.64 2.40
CA VAL A 139 5.68 3.66 1.52
C VAL A 139 6.11 3.00 0.22
N ILE A 140 5.57 3.46 -0.90
CA ILE A 140 5.80 2.87 -2.22
C ILE A 140 6.29 3.87 -3.24
N GLU A 141 6.93 3.36 -4.27
CA GLU A 141 7.26 4.07 -5.48
C GLU A 141 6.66 3.34 -6.68
N LEU A 142 6.09 4.10 -7.61
CA LEU A 142 5.67 3.59 -8.91
C LEU A 142 6.80 3.77 -9.92
N ARG A 143 7.10 2.72 -10.65
CA ARG A 143 8.18 2.68 -11.63
C ARG A 143 7.70 2.18 -12.98
N TRP A 144 8.32 2.70 -14.01
CA TRP A 144 8.26 2.15 -15.34
C TRP A 144 9.39 1.10 -15.48
N LEU A 145 9.02 -0.15 -15.72
CA LEU A 145 9.98 -1.19 -16.07
C LEU A 145 10.39 -1.01 -17.53
N GLN A 146 11.62 -0.64 -17.77
CA GLN A 146 12.19 -0.69 -19.11
C GLN A 146 12.27 -2.14 -19.55
N ALA A 147 11.84 -2.42 -20.80
CA ALA A 147 12.05 -3.74 -21.37
C ALA A 147 13.56 -4.06 -21.34
N PRO A 148 13.97 -5.30 -21.00
CA PRO A 148 15.36 -5.68 -21.08
C PRO A 148 15.82 -5.54 -22.54
N GLY A 149 16.61 -4.49 -22.86
CA GLY A 149 17.12 -4.21 -24.20
C GLY A 149 17.29 -2.74 -24.58
N SER A 150 16.73 -1.78 -23.85
CA SER A 150 17.02 -0.36 -24.09
C SER A 150 18.23 0.09 -23.25
N ALA A 151 19.43 -0.37 -23.67
CA ALA A 151 20.66 0.25 -23.22
C ALA A 151 20.64 1.74 -23.66
N PRO A 152 21.09 2.69 -22.83
CA PRO A 152 21.25 4.06 -23.28
C PRO A 152 22.21 4.07 -24.46
N ALA A 153 21.78 4.63 -25.59
CA ALA A 153 22.62 4.81 -26.75
C ALA A 153 23.92 5.49 -26.30
N GLY A 154 25.03 4.75 -26.43
CA GLY A 154 26.34 5.19 -26.04
C GLY A 154 26.64 6.54 -26.68
N ARG A 155 27.07 7.50 -25.85
CA ARG A 155 27.72 8.71 -26.37
C ARG A 155 28.96 8.26 -27.13
N SER A 156 28.88 8.27 -28.46
CA SER A 156 30.04 8.35 -29.29
C SER A 156 30.66 9.73 -29.03
N GLN A 157 31.75 9.76 -28.35
CA GLN A 157 32.66 10.92 -28.42
C GLN A 157 33.60 10.76 -29.60
N PRO A 158 33.86 11.87 -30.34
CA PRO A 158 34.87 11.93 -31.37
C PRO A 158 36.29 11.81 -30.83
#